data_c1f261626e68201ddb6f0308ceb89d5d
#
_entry.id   c1f261626e68201ddb6f0308ceb89d5d
#
_cell.length_a   1.000
_cell.length_b   1.000
_cell.length_c   1.000
_cell.angle_alpha   90.00
_cell.angle_beta   90.00
_cell.angle_gamma   90.00
#
_symmetry.space_group_name_H-M   'P 1'
#
loop_
_entity.id
_entity.type
_entity.pdbx_description
1 polymer ?
#
loop_
_entity_poly.entity_id
_entity_poly.type
_entity_poly.pdbx_seq_one_letter_code
_entity_poly.pdbx_strand_id
1 'polypeptide(L)'
;MSNAIVVTDADFEAQVEKNTGVTVVDFWATWCGPCRMIAPILEQLSVEYEGKVRVTKLDVDSNQQTAMRFNVRSIPTLLFFKDGKVVDQVIGAVPKAALAAKFQQHAA
;
A
#
# COMPACT_ATOMS: atom_id res chain seq x y z
N MET A 1 -7.38 -15.64 1.79
CA MET A 1 -7.61 -14.96 0.50
C MET A 1 -7.14 -13.52 0.60
N SER A 2 -6.80 -12.92 -0.52
CA SER A 2 -6.32 -11.54 -0.57
C SER A 2 -7.09 -10.76 -1.62
N ASN A 3 -7.44 -9.51 -1.31
CA ASN A 3 -8.00 -8.57 -2.27
C ASN A 3 -6.95 -7.54 -2.73
N ALA A 4 -5.68 -7.77 -2.39
CA ALA A 4 -4.60 -6.87 -2.79
C ALA A 4 -4.41 -6.91 -4.31
N ILE A 5 -4.29 -5.72 -4.90
CA ILE A 5 -4.17 -5.54 -6.34
C ILE A 5 -2.72 -5.19 -6.67
N VAL A 6 -2.15 -5.90 -7.63
CA VAL A 6 -0.81 -5.55 -8.14
C VAL A 6 -0.95 -4.34 -9.06
N VAL A 7 -0.17 -3.29 -8.77
CA VAL A 7 -0.13 -2.08 -9.61
C VAL A 7 1.28 -1.87 -10.15
N THR A 8 1.36 -1.17 -11.27
CA THR A 8 2.60 -0.90 -11.98
C THR A 8 2.73 0.59 -12.27
N ASP A 9 3.92 1.00 -12.73
CA ASP A 9 4.11 2.39 -13.18
C ASP A 9 3.07 2.78 -14.24
N ALA A 10 2.72 1.83 -15.13
CA ALA A 10 1.80 2.10 -16.24
C ALA A 10 0.36 2.34 -15.77
N ASP A 11 -0.11 1.63 -14.74
CA ASP A 11 -1.51 1.72 -14.30
C ASP A 11 -1.70 2.43 -12.96
N PHE A 12 -0.64 2.96 -12.38
CA PHE A 12 -0.69 3.62 -11.07
C PHE A 12 -1.71 4.75 -11.03
N GLU A 13 -1.71 5.62 -12.03
CA GLU A 13 -2.65 6.73 -12.10
C GLU A 13 -4.10 6.22 -12.08
N ALA A 14 -4.40 5.25 -12.92
CA ALA A 14 -5.77 4.72 -13.02
C ALA A 14 -6.22 3.98 -11.75
N GLN A 15 -5.32 3.18 -11.19
CA GLN A 15 -5.67 2.31 -10.06
C GLN A 15 -5.63 3.00 -8.70
N VAL A 16 -4.77 4.00 -8.54
CA VAL A 16 -4.52 4.67 -7.26
C VAL A 16 -4.97 6.12 -7.28
N GLU A 17 -4.45 6.90 -8.22
CA GLU A 17 -4.66 8.35 -8.20
C GLU A 17 -6.07 8.75 -8.62
N LYS A 18 -6.69 7.99 -9.50
CA LYS A 18 -8.09 8.24 -9.93
C LYS A 18 -9.11 7.50 -9.09
N ASN A 19 -8.66 6.67 -8.14
CA ASN A 19 -9.58 5.97 -7.26
C ASN A 19 -10.12 6.93 -6.20
N THR A 20 -11.44 6.93 -6.02
CA THR A 20 -12.07 7.67 -4.93
C THR A 20 -11.99 6.86 -3.66
N GLY A 21 -11.91 7.54 -2.52
CA GLY A 21 -11.76 6.88 -1.22
C GLY A 21 -10.31 6.57 -0.90
N VAL A 22 -10.09 5.58 -0.05
CA VAL A 22 -8.78 5.27 0.51
C VAL A 22 -8.11 4.15 -0.26
N THR A 23 -6.86 4.37 -0.67
CA THR A 23 -5.99 3.35 -1.27
C THR A 23 -4.70 3.29 -0.49
N VAL A 24 -4.27 2.08 -0.15
CA VAL A 24 -2.95 1.84 0.45
C VAL A 24 -2.05 1.23 -0.62
N VAL A 25 -0.85 1.78 -0.76
CA VAL A 25 0.15 1.26 -1.69
C VAL A 25 1.32 0.70 -0.89
N ASP A 26 1.57 -0.59 -1.02
CA ASP A 26 2.71 -1.29 -0.42
C ASP A 26 3.87 -1.31 -1.44
N PHE A 27 4.89 -0.51 -1.18
CA PHE A 27 6.12 -0.52 -1.98
C PHE A 27 7.03 -1.61 -1.41
N TRP A 28 7.28 -2.65 -2.19
CA TRP A 28 7.96 -3.87 -1.75
C TRP A 28 8.95 -4.40 -2.78
N ALA A 29 9.74 -5.39 -2.39
CA ALA A 29 10.61 -6.12 -3.31
C ALA A 29 10.72 -7.59 -2.88
N THR A 30 11.03 -8.46 -3.83
CA THR A 30 11.10 -9.92 -3.58
C THR A 30 12.18 -10.31 -2.58
N TRP A 31 13.28 -9.56 -2.54
CA TRP A 31 14.43 -9.84 -1.66
C TRP A 31 14.26 -9.26 -0.25
N CYS A 32 13.21 -8.54 -0.02
CA CYS A 32 13.00 -7.79 1.23
C CYS A 32 12.34 -8.65 2.30
N GLY A 33 13.10 -9.01 3.35
CA GLY A 33 12.59 -9.80 4.47
C GLY A 33 11.42 -9.14 5.21
N PRO A 34 11.56 -7.88 5.65
CA PRO A 34 10.45 -7.17 6.32
C PRO A 34 9.20 -7.04 5.46
N CYS A 35 9.35 -6.94 4.13
CA CYS A 35 8.21 -6.91 3.21
C CYS A 35 7.41 -8.22 3.30
N ARG A 36 8.09 -9.35 3.41
CA ARG A 36 7.44 -10.66 3.55
C ARG A 36 6.73 -10.81 4.89
N MET A 37 7.19 -10.12 5.92
CA MET A 37 6.52 -10.13 7.23
C MET A 37 5.21 -9.37 7.22
N ILE A 38 5.15 -8.26 6.48
CA ILE A 38 3.96 -7.42 6.44
C ILE A 38 2.92 -7.91 5.41
N ALA A 39 3.34 -8.67 4.41
CA ALA A 39 2.46 -9.11 3.33
C ALA A 39 1.21 -9.85 3.82
N PRO A 40 1.31 -10.87 4.71
CA PRO A 40 0.11 -11.55 5.20
C PRO A 40 -0.82 -10.62 6.00
N ILE A 41 -0.26 -9.65 6.70
CA ILE A 41 -1.04 -8.67 7.45
C ILE A 41 -1.86 -7.82 6.49
N LEU A 42 -1.23 -7.33 5.41
CA LEU A 42 -1.93 -6.54 4.40
C LEU A 42 -2.99 -7.35 3.67
N GLU A 43 -2.73 -8.62 3.40
CA GLU A 43 -3.72 -9.51 2.80
C GLU A 43 -4.95 -9.67 3.70
N GLN A 44 -4.75 -9.86 5.00
CA GLN A 44 -5.85 -9.93 5.96
C GLN A 44 -6.64 -8.63 5.98
N LEU A 45 -5.95 -7.49 6.06
CA LEU A 45 -6.61 -6.19 6.09
C LEU A 45 -7.34 -5.88 4.78
N SER A 46 -6.82 -6.34 3.65
CA SER A 46 -7.50 -6.17 2.36
C SER A 46 -8.87 -6.85 2.33
N VAL A 47 -9.02 -7.95 3.05
CA VAL A 47 -10.30 -8.66 3.17
C VAL A 47 -11.19 -7.98 4.21
N GLU A 48 -10.62 -7.65 5.37
CA GLU A 48 -11.37 -7.02 6.47
C GLU A 48 -11.96 -5.66 6.09
N TYR A 49 -11.24 -4.92 5.23
CA TYR A 49 -11.67 -3.58 4.81
C TYR A 49 -12.16 -3.55 3.36
N GLU A 50 -12.59 -4.69 2.84
CA GLU A 50 -13.16 -4.76 1.49
C GLU A 50 -14.29 -3.74 1.32
N GLY A 51 -14.25 -2.98 0.22
CA GLY A 51 -15.22 -1.93 -0.04
C GLY A 51 -14.96 -0.61 0.69
N LYS A 52 -14.01 -0.57 1.63
CA LYS A 52 -13.66 0.63 2.39
C LYS A 52 -12.24 1.12 2.10
N VAL A 53 -11.30 0.20 1.93
CA VAL A 53 -9.90 0.53 1.62
C VAL A 53 -9.45 -0.40 0.50
N ARG A 54 -8.91 0.19 -0.57
CA ARG A 54 -8.27 -0.59 -1.63
C ARG A 54 -6.81 -0.80 -1.25
N VAL A 55 -6.37 -2.06 -1.21
CA VAL A 55 -4.97 -2.40 -0.94
C VAL A 55 -4.28 -2.74 -2.24
N THR A 56 -3.17 -2.07 -2.52
CA THR A 56 -2.37 -2.30 -3.72
C THR A 56 -0.93 -2.62 -3.36
N LYS A 57 -0.22 -3.28 -4.28
CA LYS A 57 1.19 -3.67 -4.11
C LYS A 57 1.97 -3.25 -5.35
N LEU A 58 3.11 -2.60 -5.14
CA LEU A 58 3.98 -2.16 -6.22
C LEU A 58 5.40 -2.66 -5.97
N ASP A 59 5.90 -3.51 -6.89
CA ASP A 59 7.27 -4.03 -6.85
C ASP A 59 8.22 -2.91 -7.32
N VAL A 60 9.08 -2.43 -6.42
CA VAL A 60 9.95 -1.29 -6.73
C VAL A 60 11.05 -1.62 -7.73
N ASP A 61 11.46 -2.89 -7.84
CA ASP A 61 12.51 -3.28 -8.78
C ASP A 61 12.02 -3.20 -10.22
N SER A 62 10.76 -3.53 -10.45
CA SER A 62 10.13 -3.49 -11.77
C SER A 62 9.44 -2.17 -12.07
N ASN A 63 9.23 -1.31 -11.07
CA ASN A 63 8.41 -0.10 -11.18
C ASN A 63 9.09 1.06 -10.43
N GLN A 64 10.25 1.46 -10.93
CA GLN A 64 11.09 2.44 -10.26
C GLN A 64 10.54 3.87 -10.35
N GLN A 65 9.81 4.19 -11.39
CA GLN A 65 9.31 5.56 -11.63
C GLN A 65 8.39 6.03 -10.51
N THR A 66 7.44 5.21 -10.12
CA THR A 66 6.49 5.56 -9.06
C THR A 66 7.20 5.69 -7.71
N ALA A 67 8.11 4.77 -7.39
CA ALA A 67 8.88 4.84 -6.15
C ALA A 67 9.69 6.14 -6.06
N MET A 68 10.34 6.53 -7.16
CA MET A 68 11.10 7.78 -7.24
C MET A 68 10.20 8.99 -7.10
N ARG A 69 9.06 8.97 -7.77
CA ARG A 69 8.09 10.07 -7.77
C ARG A 69 7.61 10.40 -6.35
N PHE A 70 7.39 9.38 -5.52
CA PHE A 70 6.95 9.57 -4.14
C PHE A 70 8.09 9.53 -3.12
N ASN A 71 9.33 9.57 -3.59
CA ASN A 71 10.52 9.62 -2.75
C ASN A 71 10.60 8.43 -1.78
N VAL A 72 10.22 7.26 -2.25
CA VAL A 72 10.32 6.02 -1.46
C VAL A 72 11.79 5.59 -1.45
N ARG A 73 12.41 5.59 -0.25
CA ARG A 73 13.83 5.30 -0.08
C ARG A 73 14.12 4.02 0.67
N SER A 74 13.14 3.51 1.38
CA SER A 74 13.24 2.27 2.13
C SER A 74 11.99 1.45 1.94
N ILE A 75 12.10 0.13 2.11
CA ILE A 75 10.98 -0.79 1.95
C ILE A 75 10.90 -1.75 3.15
N PRO A 76 9.69 -2.15 3.53
CA PRO A 76 8.42 -1.70 2.95
C PRO A 76 8.09 -0.26 3.32
N THR A 77 7.47 0.45 2.41
CA THR A 77 6.83 1.73 2.68
C THR A 77 5.38 1.62 2.26
N LEU A 78 4.49 1.98 3.15
CA LEU A 78 3.06 2.02 2.85
C LEU A 78 2.64 3.48 2.74
N LEU A 79 2.09 3.87 1.59
CA LEU A 79 1.51 5.19 1.42
C LEU A 79 -0.01 5.05 1.44
N PHE A 80 -0.66 5.92 2.20
CA PHE A 80 -2.12 6.00 2.26
C PHE A 80 -2.56 7.16 1.38
N PHE A 81 -3.39 6.86 0.39
CA PHE A 81 -3.98 7.85 -0.49
C PHE A 81 -5.45 8.02 -0.15
N LYS A 82 -5.93 9.26 -0.17
CA LYS A 82 -7.36 9.53 -0.09
C LYS A 82 -7.72 10.42 -1.26
N ASP A 83 -8.64 9.94 -2.09
CA ASP A 83 -9.05 10.62 -3.33
C ASP A 83 -7.85 11.02 -4.18
N GLY A 84 -6.88 10.11 -4.28
CA GLY A 84 -5.70 10.27 -5.11
C GLY A 84 -4.54 11.07 -4.51
N LYS A 85 -4.66 11.50 -3.26
CA LYS A 85 -3.60 12.29 -2.60
C LYS A 85 -3.06 11.58 -1.37
N VAL A 86 -1.74 11.64 -1.18
CA VAL A 86 -1.09 11.03 -0.01
C VAL A 86 -1.52 11.75 1.27
N VAL A 87 -2.04 10.98 2.22
CA VAL A 87 -2.50 11.52 3.52
C VAL A 87 -1.71 10.94 4.70
N ASP A 88 -0.99 9.84 4.51
CA ASP A 88 -0.22 9.20 5.60
C ASP A 88 0.82 8.26 5.02
N GLN A 89 1.79 7.86 5.86
CA GLN A 89 2.77 6.85 5.49
C GLN A 89 3.16 6.00 6.69
N VAL A 90 3.56 4.77 6.42
CA VAL A 90 4.16 3.86 7.40
C VAL A 90 5.41 3.26 6.78
N ILE A 91 6.54 3.37 7.47
CA ILE A 91 7.82 2.85 6.99
C ILE A 91 8.24 1.67 7.87
N GLY A 92 8.58 0.56 7.22
CA GLY A 92 9.01 -0.65 7.91
C GLY A 92 7.87 -1.59 8.26
N ALA A 93 8.24 -2.78 8.74
CA ALA A 93 7.27 -3.79 9.15
C ALA A 93 6.78 -3.46 10.56
N VAL A 94 5.53 -3.04 10.67
CA VAL A 94 4.89 -2.71 11.94
C VAL A 94 3.90 -3.81 12.33
N PRO A 95 3.53 -3.95 13.61
CA PRO A 95 2.53 -4.91 14.04
C PRO A 95 1.17 -4.67 13.40
N LYS A 96 0.38 -5.74 13.24
CA LYS A 96 -0.97 -5.65 12.66
C LYS A 96 -1.83 -4.60 13.35
N ALA A 97 -1.77 -4.51 14.68
CA ALA A 97 -2.58 -3.56 15.43
C ALA A 97 -2.29 -2.10 15.01
N ALA A 98 -1.02 -1.77 14.75
CA ALA A 98 -0.62 -0.44 14.31
C ALA A 98 -1.16 -0.13 12.91
N LEU A 99 -1.08 -1.09 11.99
CA LEU A 99 -1.62 -0.94 10.65
C LEU A 99 -3.14 -0.86 10.66
N ALA A 100 -3.79 -1.72 11.43
CA ALA A 100 -5.25 -1.73 11.54
C ALA A 100 -5.77 -0.38 12.05
N ALA A 101 -5.05 0.24 13.00
CA ALA A 101 -5.40 1.56 13.51
C ALA A 101 -5.36 2.62 12.40
N LYS A 102 -4.35 2.56 11.51
CA LYS A 102 -4.24 3.46 10.37
C LYS A 102 -5.37 3.22 9.36
N PHE A 103 -5.67 1.97 9.06
CA PHE A 103 -6.79 1.62 8.19
C PHE A 103 -8.10 2.18 8.73
N GLN A 104 -8.36 1.99 10.03
CA GLN A 104 -9.56 2.48 10.67
C GLN A 104 -9.63 4.01 10.65
N GLN A 105 -8.53 4.66 10.95
CA GLN A 105 -8.45 6.13 10.94
C GLN A 105 -8.85 6.72 9.60
N HIS A 106 -8.33 6.17 8.50
CA HIS A 106 -8.53 6.75 7.18
C HIS A 106 -9.81 6.26 6.50
N ALA A 107 -10.30 5.08 6.88
CA ALA A 107 -11.56 4.55 6.34
C ALA A 107 -12.80 5.22 6.94
N ALA A 108 -12.65 5.93 8.04
CA ALA A 108 -13.77 6.59 8.74
C ALA A 108 -14.36 7.76 7.93
#